data_430891d91c070ccccbefe3e8fb19e96c
#
_entry.id   430891d91c070ccccbefe3e8fb19e96c
#
_cell.length_a   1.000
_cell.length_b   1.000
_cell.length_c   1.000
_cell.angle_alpha   90.00
_cell.angle_beta   90.00
_cell.angle_gamma   90.00
#
_symmetry.space_group_name_H-M   'P 1'
#
loop_
_entity.id
_entity.type
_entity.pdbx_description
1 polymer ?
#
loop_
_entity_poly.entity_id
_entity_poly.type
_entity_poly.pdbx_seq_one_letter_code
_entity_poly.pdbx_strand_id
1 'polypeptide(L)'
;IVDFTITLNAVSAVMAAFIVFFVFTRFPAAKPSENVSMRKTAGLLRYPALILFAIILFFESGFEGAQGNFTVSYLSDKEGMSMASATLAMTWFTVGMLAGRLPLGFILGKLGAIGTLYSYLSAALAGVMLLLLCSGSVFAAYLSMILIGFGVGATYPVILNYIGGAFRELSGTAISIALFIALLGQYTFNKLTGAAFDAGRQMLLPVLLVVAVACMMTLVPLAVKVSSRMKG
;
A
#
# COMPACT_ATOMS: atom_id res chain seq x y z
N ILE A 1 0.62 -20.99 -22.24
CA ILE A 1 -0.55 -20.54 -21.44
C ILE A 1 -0.70 -21.59 -20.36
N VAL A 2 -0.40 -21.22 -19.10
CA VAL A 2 -0.62 -22.11 -17.96
C VAL A 2 -2.13 -22.28 -17.82
N ASP A 3 -2.59 -23.53 -17.78
CA ASP A 3 -4.01 -23.83 -17.64
C ASP A 3 -4.53 -23.21 -16.32
N PHE A 4 -5.65 -22.49 -16.42
CA PHE A 4 -6.29 -21.85 -15.25
C PHE A 4 -6.52 -22.86 -14.12
N THR A 5 -6.90 -24.10 -14.46
CA THR A 5 -7.12 -25.19 -13.51
C THR A 5 -5.84 -25.57 -12.75
N ILE A 6 -4.70 -25.62 -13.44
CA ILE A 6 -3.40 -25.93 -12.81
C ILE A 6 -3.01 -24.81 -11.84
N THR A 7 -3.18 -23.56 -12.24
CA THR A 7 -2.90 -22.40 -11.37
C THR A 7 -3.78 -22.41 -10.12
N LEU A 8 -5.08 -22.66 -10.29
CA LEU A 8 -6.02 -22.71 -9.17
C LEU A 8 -5.69 -23.85 -8.21
N ASN A 9 -5.37 -25.02 -8.72
CA ASN A 9 -4.99 -26.19 -7.90
C ASN A 9 -3.67 -25.93 -7.15
N ALA A 10 -2.67 -25.30 -7.78
CA ALA A 10 -1.41 -24.95 -7.13
C ALA A 10 -1.64 -23.96 -5.97
N VAL A 11 -2.42 -22.91 -6.19
CA VAL A 11 -2.76 -21.94 -5.13
C VAL A 11 -3.53 -22.62 -4.01
N SER A 12 -4.52 -23.48 -4.34
CA SER A 12 -5.29 -24.24 -3.34
C SER A 12 -4.42 -25.18 -2.52
N ALA A 13 -3.45 -25.86 -3.14
CA ALA A 13 -2.51 -26.73 -2.44
C ALA A 13 -1.61 -25.95 -1.46
N VAL A 14 -1.11 -24.78 -1.87
CA VAL A 14 -0.33 -23.90 -1.00
C VAL A 14 -1.18 -23.42 0.18
N MET A 15 -2.41 -22.99 -0.06
CA MET A 15 -3.34 -22.58 1.01
C MET A 15 -3.64 -23.73 1.98
N ALA A 16 -3.87 -24.94 1.47
CA ALA A 16 -4.08 -26.11 2.30
C ALA A 16 -2.85 -26.42 3.17
N ALA A 17 -1.63 -26.32 2.61
CA ALA A 17 -0.40 -26.51 3.35
C ALA A 17 -0.26 -25.49 4.51
N PHE A 18 -0.61 -24.20 4.27
CA PHE A 18 -0.63 -23.19 5.32
C PHE A 18 -1.68 -23.48 6.40
N ILE A 19 -2.88 -23.95 6.03
CA ILE A 19 -3.90 -24.33 7.02
C ILE A 19 -3.37 -25.46 7.91
N VAL A 20 -2.79 -26.51 7.32
CA VAL A 20 -2.17 -27.61 8.06
C VAL A 20 -1.08 -27.09 8.99
N PHE A 21 -0.17 -26.25 8.48
CA PHE A 21 0.89 -25.63 9.28
C PHE A 21 0.31 -24.88 10.50
N PHE A 22 -0.73 -24.06 10.31
CA PHE A 22 -1.34 -23.29 11.39
C PHE A 22 -2.05 -24.16 12.43
N VAL A 23 -2.67 -25.28 12.02
CA VAL A 23 -3.30 -26.25 12.95
C VAL A 23 -2.27 -26.83 13.93
N PHE A 24 -1.03 -27.06 13.45
CA PHE A 24 0.04 -27.61 14.31
C PHE A 24 0.89 -26.53 15.00
N THR A 25 0.71 -25.24 14.66
CA THR A 25 1.45 -24.14 15.28
C THR A 25 0.82 -23.75 16.62
N ARG A 26 1.62 -23.78 17.70
CA ARG A 26 1.19 -23.26 18.99
C ARG A 26 1.29 -21.75 18.99
N PHE A 27 0.14 -21.08 18.99
CA PHE A 27 0.07 -19.64 19.14
C PHE A 27 0.22 -19.23 20.61
N PRO A 28 0.83 -18.07 20.91
CA PRO A 28 0.80 -17.48 22.24
C PRO A 28 -0.65 -17.30 22.72
N ALA A 29 -0.87 -17.41 24.03
CA ALA A 29 -2.19 -17.16 24.60
C ALA A 29 -2.71 -15.77 24.16
N ALA A 30 -3.98 -15.73 23.78
CA ALA A 30 -4.62 -14.44 23.44
C ALA A 30 -4.53 -13.52 24.65
N LYS A 31 -4.10 -12.27 24.43
CA LYS A 31 -4.21 -11.26 25.49
C LYS A 31 -5.68 -11.16 25.90
N PRO A 32 -5.97 -11.07 27.21
CA PRO A 32 -7.34 -10.87 27.65
C PRO A 32 -7.93 -9.71 26.85
N SER A 33 -9.10 -9.93 26.25
CA SER A 33 -9.82 -8.85 25.58
C SER A 33 -10.20 -7.86 26.68
N GLU A 34 -9.45 -6.75 26.77
CA GLU A 34 -9.96 -5.62 27.55
C GLU A 34 -11.33 -5.27 26.99
N ASN A 35 -12.30 -5.06 27.87
CA ASN A 35 -13.59 -4.52 27.50
C ASN A 35 -13.37 -3.16 26.82
N VAL A 36 -13.19 -3.16 25.48
CA VAL A 36 -12.96 -1.98 24.69
C VAL A 36 -14.29 -1.20 24.64
N SER A 37 -14.43 -0.29 25.59
CA SER A 37 -15.59 0.60 25.63
C SER A 37 -15.61 1.48 24.37
N MET A 38 -16.78 1.62 23.76
CA MET A 38 -17.01 2.58 22.63
C MET A 38 -16.47 3.97 22.94
N ARG A 39 -16.52 4.39 24.21
CA ARG A 39 -15.97 5.67 24.68
C ARG A 39 -14.43 5.72 24.59
N LYS A 40 -13.74 4.62 24.91
CA LYS A 40 -12.27 4.52 24.73
C LYS A 40 -11.90 4.55 23.26
N THR A 41 -12.65 3.85 22.41
CA THR A 41 -12.47 3.84 20.94
C THR A 41 -12.63 5.25 20.34
N ALA A 42 -13.71 5.95 20.70
CA ALA A 42 -13.94 7.32 20.27
C ALA A 42 -12.84 8.29 20.80
N GLY A 43 -12.30 7.99 21.98
CA GLY A 43 -11.15 8.73 22.55
C GLY A 43 -9.91 8.68 21.67
N LEU A 44 -9.67 7.57 20.95
CA LEU A 44 -8.52 7.44 20.05
C LEU A 44 -8.54 8.44 18.89
N LEU A 45 -9.72 8.83 18.40
CA LEU A 45 -9.86 9.84 17.36
C LEU A 45 -9.43 11.26 17.79
N ARG A 46 -9.18 11.47 19.07
CA ARG A 46 -8.63 12.76 19.59
C ARG A 46 -7.12 12.84 19.49
N TYR A 47 -6.44 11.74 19.17
CA TYR A 47 -4.99 11.74 19.02
C TYR A 47 -4.58 12.12 17.60
N PRO A 48 -3.98 13.33 17.40
CA PRO A 48 -3.60 13.81 16.06
C PRO A 48 -2.63 12.87 15.34
N ALA A 49 -1.76 12.18 16.07
CA ALA A 49 -0.84 11.22 15.49
C ALA A 49 -1.58 10.06 14.80
N LEU A 50 -2.64 9.50 15.42
CA LEU A 50 -3.42 8.43 14.81
C LEU A 50 -4.10 8.90 13.53
N ILE A 51 -4.69 10.10 13.56
CA ILE A 51 -5.37 10.67 12.39
C ILE A 51 -4.38 10.92 11.25
N LEU A 52 -3.20 11.47 11.54
CA LEU A 52 -2.16 11.68 10.51
C LEU A 52 -1.69 10.36 9.89
N PHE A 53 -1.43 9.33 10.70
CA PHE A 53 -1.09 8.01 10.18
C PHE A 53 -2.24 7.38 9.36
N ALA A 54 -3.48 7.54 9.81
CA ALA A 54 -4.65 7.05 9.08
C ALA A 54 -4.83 7.77 7.73
N ILE A 55 -4.54 9.08 7.65
CA ILE A 55 -4.57 9.84 6.40
C ILE A 55 -3.44 9.40 5.47
N ILE A 56 -2.25 9.08 5.98
CA ILE A 56 -1.19 8.49 5.15
C ILE A 56 -1.67 7.17 4.54
N LEU A 57 -2.29 6.29 5.35
CA LEU A 57 -2.84 5.02 4.85
C LEU A 57 -4.04 5.22 3.91
N PHE A 58 -4.81 6.31 4.04
CA PHE A 58 -5.84 6.70 3.07
C PHE A 58 -5.25 6.91 1.68
N PHE A 59 -4.18 7.71 1.58
CA PHE A 59 -3.50 7.96 0.31
C PHE A 59 -2.80 6.71 -0.22
N GLU A 60 -2.20 5.92 0.63
CA GLU A 60 -1.51 4.69 0.28
C GLU A 60 -2.48 3.63 -0.26
N SER A 61 -3.58 3.35 0.44
CA SER A 61 -4.62 2.45 -0.05
C SER A 61 -5.30 2.96 -1.32
N GLY A 62 -5.51 4.28 -1.41
CA GLY A 62 -6.02 4.92 -2.62
C GLY A 62 -5.09 4.70 -3.80
N PHE A 63 -3.79 4.91 -3.58
CA PHE A 63 -2.75 4.67 -4.57
C PHE A 63 -2.74 3.21 -5.04
N GLU A 64 -2.61 2.24 -4.11
CA GLU A 64 -2.59 0.81 -4.45
C GLU A 64 -3.87 0.36 -5.16
N GLY A 65 -5.04 0.81 -4.68
CA GLY A 65 -6.32 0.46 -5.28
C GLY A 65 -6.50 0.98 -6.70
N ALA A 66 -6.21 2.25 -6.94
CA ALA A 66 -6.30 2.84 -8.28
C ALA A 66 -5.26 2.23 -9.22
N GLN A 67 -4.03 2.09 -8.77
CA GLN A 67 -2.95 1.49 -9.56
C GLN A 67 -3.29 0.03 -9.91
N GLY A 68 -3.71 -0.79 -8.94
CA GLY A 68 -4.02 -2.20 -9.14
C GLY A 68 -5.20 -2.44 -10.10
N ASN A 69 -6.22 -1.59 -10.05
CA ASN A 69 -7.45 -1.79 -10.81
C ASN A 69 -7.44 -1.15 -12.20
N PHE A 70 -6.67 -0.09 -12.42
CA PHE A 70 -6.76 0.70 -13.66
C PHE A 70 -5.48 0.73 -14.49
N THR A 71 -4.34 0.24 -14.00
CA THR A 71 -3.08 0.28 -14.76
C THR A 71 -3.12 -0.54 -16.02
N VAL A 72 -3.75 -1.73 -16.02
CA VAL A 72 -3.86 -2.56 -17.22
C VAL A 72 -4.63 -1.82 -18.31
N SER A 73 -5.80 -1.23 -17.96
CA SER A 73 -6.58 -0.41 -18.90
C SER A 73 -5.83 0.84 -19.33
N TYR A 74 -5.08 1.49 -18.43
CA TYR A 74 -4.25 2.64 -18.78
C TYR A 74 -3.20 2.26 -19.84
N LEU A 75 -2.47 1.17 -19.60
CA LEU A 75 -1.41 0.72 -20.51
C LEU A 75 -1.96 0.21 -21.85
N SER A 76 -3.14 -0.46 -21.86
CA SER A 76 -3.74 -0.95 -23.11
C SER A 76 -4.41 0.17 -23.89
N ASP A 77 -5.28 0.96 -23.23
CA ASP A 77 -6.18 1.88 -23.95
C ASP A 77 -5.50 3.24 -24.23
N LYS A 78 -4.63 3.70 -23.33
CA LYS A 78 -3.95 4.99 -23.47
C LYS A 78 -2.57 4.86 -24.12
N GLU A 79 -1.79 3.86 -23.71
CA GLU A 79 -0.41 3.68 -24.19
C GLU A 79 -0.31 2.70 -25.36
N GLY A 80 -1.43 2.05 -25.76
CA GLY A 80 -1.50 1.17 -26.94
C GLY A 80 -0.76 -0.16 -26.77
N MET A 81 -0.48 -0.58 -25.53
CA MET A 81 0.16 -1.87 -25.26
C MET A 81 -0.81 -3.03 -25.49
N SER A 82 -0.28 -4.19 -25.94
CA SER A 82 -1.10 -5.39 -25.97
C SER A 82 -1.62 -5.75 -24.59
N MET A 83 -2.84 -6.31 -24.50
CA MET A 83 -3.44 -6.74 -23.24
C MET A 83 -2.51 -7.71 -22.48
N ALA A 84 -1.80 -8.59 -23.17
CA ALA A 84 -0.85 -9.52 -22.57
C ALA A 84 0.32 -8.77 -21.89
N SER A 85 0.92 -7.78 -22.58
CA SER A 85 2.01 -6.96 -22.02
C SER A 85 1.53 -6.08 -20.88
N ALA A 86 0.35 -5.48 -20.99
CA ALA A 86 -0.25 -4.67 -19.93
C ALA A 86 -0.52 -5.51 -18.67
N THR A 87 -1.05 -6.72 -18.83
CA THR A 87 -1.26 -7.64 -17.69
C THR A 87 0.06 -8.09 -17.07
N LEU A 88 1.09 -8.36 -17.90
CA LEU A 88 2.41 -8.75 -17.41
C LEU A 88 3.08 -7.60 -16.60
N ALA A 89 2.76 -6.34 -16.91
CA ALA A 89 3.22 -5.20 -16.12
C ALA A 89 2.79 -5.28 -14.64
N MET A 90 1.61 -5.83 -14.34
CA MET A 90 1.16 -6.07 -12.95
C MET A 90 1.97 -7.16 -12.25
N THR A 91 2.49 -8.13 -12.98
CA THR A 91 3.45 -9.11 -12.42
C THR A 91 4.73 -8.39 -11.98
N TRP A 92 5.26 -7.47 -12.79
CA TRP A 92 6.43 -6.68 -12.45
C TRP A 92 6.19 -5.73 -11.25
N PHE A 93 4.98 -5.19 -11.11
CA PHE A 93 4.59 -4.47 -9.89
C PHE A 93 4.70 -5.36 -8.65
N THR A 94 4.17 -6.58 -8.72
CA THR A 94 4.22 -7.54 -7.60
C THR A 94 5.66 -7.95 -7.28
N VAL A 95 6.50 -8.18 -8.30
CA VAL A 95 7.93 -8.44 -8.13
C VAL A 95 8.63 -7.26 -7.45
N GLY A 96 8.33 -6.04 -7.87
CA GLY A 96 8.84 -4.82 -7.24
C GLY A 96 8.43 -4.71 -5.77
N MET A 97 7.16 -4.98 -5.46
CA MET A 97 6.67 -4.98 -4.07
C MET A 97 7.39 -6.02 -3.20
N LEU A 98 7.60 -7.22 -3.71
CA LEU A 98 8.35 -8.27 -3.01
C LEU A 98 9.80 -7.84 -2.80
N ALA A 99 10.47 -7.30 -3.83
CA ALA A 99 11.83 -6.79 -3.75
C ALA A 99 11.96 -5.65 -2.73
N GLY A 100 10.93 -4.82 -2.56
CA GLY A 100 10.88 -3.78 -1.54
C GLY A 100 10.71 -4.33 -0.11
N ARG A 101 9.91 -5.38 0.06
CA ARG A 101 9.64 -5.97 1.38
C ARG A 101 10.80 -6.80 1.94
N LEU A 102 11.52 -7.52 1.09
CA LEU A 102 12.63 -8.37 1.54
C LEU A 102 13.73 -7.61 2.30
N PRO A 103 14.28 -6.49 1.80
CA PRO A 103 15.33 -5.76 2.49
C PRO A 103 14.80 -4.77 3.53
N LEU A 104 13.47 -4.67 3.74
CA LEU A 104 12.85 -3.62 4.55
C LEU A 104 13.42 -3.54 5.97
N GLY A 105 13.60 -4.68 6.65
CA GLY A 105 14.15 -4.70 8.00
C GLY A 105 15.58 -4.16 8.08
N PHE A 106 16.41 -4.49 7.08
CA PHE A 106 17.78 -4.00 6.99
C PHE A 106 17.84 -2.49 6.67
N ILE A 107 17.03 -2.03 5.72
CA ILE A 107 16.95 -0.62 5.33
C ILE A 107 16.42 0.22 6.51
N LEU A 108 15.39 -0.28 7.20
CA LEU A 108 14.81 0.36 8.37
C LEU A 108 15.83 0.51 9.50
N GLY A 109 16.67 -0.52 9.71
CA GLY A 109 17.77 -0.48 10.70
C GLY A 109 18.86 0.54 10.36
N LYS A 110 19.11 0.80 9.08
CA LYS A 110 20.13 1.76 8.63
C LYS A 110 19.65 3.20 8.53
N LEU A 111 18.50 3.41 7.91
CA LEU A 111 17.98 4.74 7.58
C LEU A 111 16.97 5.26 8.61
N GLY A 112 16.57 4.41 9.54
CA GLY A 112 15.42 4.69 10.40
C GLY A 112 14.12 4.78 9.59
N ALA A 113 13.00 4.97 10.28
CA ALA A 113 11.71 4.87 9.63
C ALA A 113 11.40 6.01 8.66
N ILE A 114 11.77 7.25 9.00
CA ILE A 114 11.56 8.41 8.11
C ILE A 114 12.40 8.26 6.84
N GLY A 115 13.70 7.97 6.98
CA GLY A 115 14.60 7.78 5.83
C GLY A 115 14.14 6.64 4.93
N THR A 116 13.67 5.52 5.52
CA THR A 116 13.11 4.39 4.78
C THR A 116 11.88 4.83 3.99
N LEU A 117 10.88 5.46 4.63
CA LEU A 117 9.67 5.92 3.95
C LEU A 117 9.98 6.89 2.81
N TYR A 118 10.90 7.85 3.02
CA TYR A 118 11.29 8.78 1.95
C TYR A 118 11.98 8.07 0.78
N SER A 119 12.89 7.15 1.05
CA SER A 119 13.58 6.39 -0.01
C SER A 119 12.58 5.59 -0.86
N TYR A 120 11.63 4.94 -0.21
CA TYR A 120 10.60 4.14 -0.88
C TYR A 120 9.61 5.02 -1.64
N LEU A 121 9.06 6.07 -1.03
CA LEU A 121 8.16 7.00 -1.69
C LEU A 121 8.83 7.73 -2.85
N SER A 122 10.13 8.02 -2.77
CA SER A 122 10.89 8.58 -3.89
C SER A 122 11.01 7.60 -5.05
N ALA A 123 11.18 6.30 -4.78
CA ALA A 123 11.17 5.26 -5.81
C ALA A 123 9.78 5.14 -6.45
N ALA A 124 8.70 5.17 -5.64
CA ALA A 124 7.33 5.18 -6.16
C ALA A 124 7.09 6.40 -7.07
N LEU A 125 7.51 7.60 -6.63
CA LEU A 125 7.39 8.82 -7.43
C LEU A 125 8.15 8.71 -8.74
N ALA A 126 9.39 8.24 -8.71
CA ALA A 126 10.19 8.02 -9.93
C ALA A 126 9.49 7.03 -10.88
N GLY A 127 8.92 5.95 -10.33
CA GLY A 127 8.14 4.99 -11.11
C GLY A 127 6.90 5.63 -11.76
N VAL A 128 6.13 6.44 -11.03
CA VAL A 128 4.95 7.13 -11.59
C VAL A 128 5.36 8.17 -12.64
N MET A 129 6.45 8.90 -12.43
CA MET A 129 6.99 9.82 -13.44
C MET A 129 7.43 9.07 -14.70
N LEU A 130 8.05 7.90 -14.55
CA LEU A 130 8.40 7.06 -15.68
C LEU A 130 7.17 6.51 -16.41
N LEU A 131 6.10 6.17 -15.68
CA LEU A 131 4.82 5.76 -16.25
C LEU A 131 4.21 6.88 -17.12
N LEU A 132 4.28 8.13 -16.68
CA LEU A 132 3.84 9.29 -17.44
C LEU A 132 4.63 9.48 -18.74
N LEU A 133 5.88 9.03 -18.78
CA LEU A 133 6.81 9.21 -19.91
C LEU A 133 6.97 7.95 -20.76
N CYS A 134 6.24 6.85 -20.45
CA CYS A 134 6.50 5.56 -21.08
C CYS A 134 6.15 5.52 -22.58
N SER A 135 5.21 6.35 -23.04
CA SER A 135 4.87 6.53 -24.46
C SER A 135 4.70 5.21 -25.23
N GLY A 136 4.04 4.21 -24.62
CA GLY A 136 3.83 2.88 -25.18
C GLY A 136 5.04 1.93 -25.14
N SER A 137 6.17 2.36 -24.57
CA SER A 137 7.34 1.49 -24.40
C SER A 137 7.10 0.43 -23.33
N VAL A 138 7.07 -0.84 -23.73
CA VAL A 138 6.88 -1.99 -22.84
C VAL A 138 7.97 -2.04 -21.76
N PHE A 139 9.22 -1.78 -22.11
CA PHE A 139 10.33 -1.76 -21.16
C PHE A 139 10.16 -0.66 -20.10
N ALA A 140 9.80 0.55 -20.53
CA ALA A 140 9.58 1.67 -19.61
C ALA A 140 8.39 1.40 -18.68
N ALA A 141 7.30 0.79 -19.19
CA ALA A 141 6.16 0.39 -18.41
C ALA A 141 6.54 -0.65 -17.34
N TYR A 142 7.31 -1.68 -17.69
CA TYR A 142 7.74 -2.70 -16.72
C TYR A 142 8.66 -2.12 -15.64
N LEU A 143 9.63 -1.29 -16.04
CA LEU A 143 10.51 -0.62 -15.09
C LEU A 143 9.73 0.32 -14.15
N SER A 144 8.77 1.05 -14.68
CA SER A 144 7.90 1.90 -13.86
C SER A 144 7.14 1.08 -12.83
N MET A 145 6.57 -0.06 -13.24
CA MET A 145 5.83 -0.96 -12.33
C MET A 145 6.71 -1.54 -11.22
N ILE A 146 7.96 -1.93 -11.56
CA ILE A 146 8.93 -2.39 -10.54
C ILE A 146 9.20 -1.27 -9.52
N LEU A 147 9.46 -0.05 -9.98
CA LEU A 147 9.76 1.08 -9.09
C LEU A 147 8.55 1.46 -8.23
N ILE A 148 7.35 1.47 -8.81
CA ILE A 148 6.10 1.72 -8.07
C ILE A 148 5.90 0.64 -7.02
N GLY A 149 5.99 -0.64 -7.39
CA GLY A 149 5.82 -1.76 -6.47
C GLY A 149 6.84 -1.72 -5.33
N PHE A 150 8.13 -1.52 -5.64
CA PHE A 150 9.16 -1.35 -4.64
C PHE A 150 8.81 -0.21 -3.67
N GLY A 151 8.41 0.93 -4.20
CA GLY A 151 8.16 2.14 -3.43
C GLY A 151 6.97 2.04 -2.47
N VAL A 152 5.89 1.34 -2.81
CA VAL A 152 4.73 1.17 -1.91
C VAL A 152 4.92 0.01 -0.93
N GLY A 153 5.85 -0.91 -1.20
CA GLY A 153 6.05 -2.13 -0.41
C GLY A 153 6.33 -1.92 1.08
N ALA A 154 6.89 -0.75 1.47
CA ALA A 154 7.26 -0.45 2.85
C ALA A 154 6.23 0.38 3.61
N THR A 155 5.38 1.15 2.94
CA THR A 155 4.56 2.19 3.59
C THR A 155 3.60 1.58 4.61
N TYR A 156 2.83 0.59 4.23
CA TYR A 156 1.90 -0.10 5.12
C TYR A 156 2.56 -0.69 6.37
N PRO A 157 3.55 -1.58 6.26
CA PRO A 157 4.14 -2.21 7.44
C PRO A 157 4.82 -1.21 8.37
N VAL A 158 5.46 -0.18 7.84
CA VAL A 158 6.12 0.84 8.66
C VAL A 158 5.10 1.70 9.41
N ILE A 159 4.03 2.17 8.75
CA ILE A 159 2.99 2.98 9.39
C ILE A 159 2.21 2.17 10.44
N LEU A 160 1.84 0.92 10.14
CA LEU A 160 1.16 0.06 11.11
C LEU A 160 2.04 -0.22 12.35
N ASN A 161 3.36 -0.37 12.17
CA ASN A 161 4.29 -0.51 13.27
C ASN A 161 4.34 0.76 14.14
N TYR A 162 4.29 1.96 13.53
CA TYR A 162 4.18 3.22 14.28
C TYR A 162 2.91 3.28 15.13
N ILE A 163 1.76 2.95 14.55
CA ILE A 163 0.47 2.94 15.25
C ILE A 163 0.52 1.93 16.40
N GLY A 164 0.97 0.69 16.13
CA GLY A 164 1.10 -0.35 17.15
C GLY A 164 2.03 0.04 18.31
N GLY A 165 3.15 0.70 18.01
CA GLY A 165 4.10 1.17 19.00
C GLY A 165 3.65 2.40 19.80
N ALA A 166 2.83 3.28 19.21
CA ALA A 166 2.27 4.46 19.86
C ALA A 166 1.08 4.13 20.76
N PHE A 167 0.27 3.14 20.40
CA PHE A 167 -1.00 2.76 21.07
C PHE A 167 -0.95 1.32 21.58
N ARG A 168 0.12 0.94 22.32
CA ARG A 168 0.40 -0.45 22.72
C ARG A 168 -0.78 -1.19 23.38
N GLU A 169 -1.52 -0.52 24.26
CA GLU A 169 -2.67 -1.11 24.97
C GLU A 169 -3.91 -1.26 24.08
N LEU A 170 -4.12 -0.35 23.16
CA LEU A 170 -5.27 -0.32 22.24
C LEU A 170 -4.83 -0.46 20.78
N SER A 171 -3.69 -1.13 20.54
CA SER A 171 -3.09 -1.23 19.20
C SER A 171 -4.04 -1.82 18.15
N GLY A 172 -4.77 -2.87 18.50
CA GLY A 172 -5.76 -3.47 17.61
C GLY A 172 -6.86 -2.48 17.19
N THR A 173 -7.41 -1.73 18.15
CA THR A 173 -8.44 -0.73 17.87
C THR A 173 -7.90 0.43 17.07
N ALA A 174 -6.70 0.93 17.39
CA ALA A 174 -6.06 2.02 16.66
C ALA A 174 -5.76 1.63 15.20
N ILE A 175 -5.24 0.42 14.99
CA ILE A 175 -4.99 -0.15 13.66
C ILE A 175 -6.31 -0.30 12.89
N SER A 176 -7.38 -0.81 13.52
CA SER A 176 -8.68 -0.98 12.86
C SER A 176 -9.27 0.36 12.39
N ILE A 177 -9.16 1.41 13.20
CA ILE A 177 -9.58 2.77 12.81
C ILE A 177 -8.76 3.25 11.60
N ALA A 178 -7.46 3.09 11.65
CA ALA A 178 -6.58 3.51 10.55
C ALA A 178 -6.86 2.74 9.26
N LEU A 179 -7.08 1.42 9.34
CA LEU A 179 -7.44 0.59 8.19
C LEU A 179 -8.82 0.92 7.63
N PHE A 180 -9.80 1.27 8.47
CA PHE A 180 -11.10 1.74 8.00
C PHE A 180 -10.97 3.02 7.17
N ILE A 181 -10.17 3.99 7.63
CA ILE A 181 -9.88 5.22 6.88
C ILE A 181 -9.10 4.91 5.59
N ALA A 182 -8.19 3.94 5.63
CA ALA A 182 -7.47 3.47 4.45
C ALA A 182 -8.43 2.92 3.37
N LEU A 183 -9.42 2.11 3.75
CA LEU A 183 -10.44 1.58 2.83
C LEU A 183 -11.29 2.70 2.20
N LEU A 184 -11.58 3.77 2.93
CA LEU A 184 -12.24 4.94 2.35
C LEU A 184 -11.37 5.61 1.29
N GLY A 185 -10.04 5.62 1.49
CA GLY A 185 -9.08 6.09 0.48
C GLY A 185 -9.14 5.25 -0.78
N GLN A 186 -9.06 3.93 -0.63
CA GLN A 186 -9.17 3.00 -1.75
C GLN A 186 -10.48 3.19 -2.53
N TYR A 187 -11.62 3.28 -1.82
CA TYR A 187 -12.91 3.54 -2.45
C TYR A 187 -12.93 4.87 -3.22
N THR A 188 -12.43 5.95 -2.59
CA THR A 188 -12.43 7.30 -3.18
C THR A 188 -11.59 7.34 -4.45
N PHE A 189 -10.36 6.84 -4.41
CA PHE A 189 -9.47 6.82 -5.56
C PHE A 189 -10.01 5.95 -6.69
N ASN A 190 -10.53 4.76 -6.38
CA ASN A 190 -11.14 3.89 -7.39
C ASN A 190 -12.34 4.57 -8.06
N LYS A 191 -13.20 5.24 -7.28
CA LYS A 191 -14.36 5.94 -7.83
C LYS A 191 -13.96 7.12 -8.72
N LEU A 192 -12.96 7.92 -8.29
CA LEU A 192 -12.45 9.04 -9.08
C LEU A 192 -11.79 8.56 -10.37
N THR A 193 -10.96 7.53 -10.28
CA THR A 193 -10.27 6.96 -11.44
C THR A 193 -11.27 6.32 -12.41
N GLY A 194 -12.24 5.53 -11.92
CA GLY A 194 -13.27 4.92 -12.75
C GLY A 194 -14.08 5.98 -13.51
N ALA A 195 -14.59 7.00 -12.83
CA ALA A 195 -15.30 8.09 -13.47
C ALA A 195 -14.46 8.86 -14.51
N ALA A 196 -13.15 8.97 -14.28
CA ALA A 196 -12.24 9.58 -15.25
C ALA A 196 -12.05 8.70 -16.49
N PHE A 197 -11.95 7.38 -16.32
CA PHE A 197 -11.84 6.43 -17.43
C PHE A 197 -13.13 6.43 -18.27
N ASP A 198 -14.29 6.42 -17.64
CA ASP A 198 -15.59 6.52 -18.31
C ASP A 198 -15.72 7.82 -19.13
N ALA A 199 -15.09 8.90 -18.67
CA ALA A 199 -15.04 10.19 -19.36
C ALA A 199 -13.86 10.32 -20.39
N GLY A 200 -13.13 9.23 -20.65
CA GLY A 200 -11.96 9.23 -21.56
C GLY A 200 -10.73 9.98 -21.04
N ARG A 201 -10.66 10.23 -19.72
CA ARG A 201 -9.59 11.02 -19.07
C ARG A 201 -8.58 10.11 -18.34
N GLN A 202 -8.05 9.08 -19.01
CA GLN A 202 -7.17 8.08 -18.39
C GLN A 202 -5.90 8.68 -17.77
N MET A 203 -5.42 9.85 -18.25
CA MET A 203 -4.29 10.59 -17.65
C MET A 203 -4.51 11.00 -16.20
N LEU A 204 -5.75 10.95 -15.69
CA LEU A 204 -6.00 11.22 -14.28
C LEU A 204 -5.39 10.17 -13.36
N LEU A 205 -5.23 8.91 -13.81
CA LEU A 205 -4.60 7.85 -13.02
C LEU A 205 -3.19 8.24 -12.54
N PRO A 206 -2.19 8.45 -13.41
CA PRO A 206 -0.85 8.79 -12.93
C PRO A 206 -0.81 10.12 -12.16
N VAL A 207 -1.67 11.09 -12.49
CA VAL A 207 -1.77 12.35 -11.74
C VAL A 207 -2.24 12.09 -10.30
N LEU A 208 -3.26 11.28 -10.09
CA LEU A 208 -3.73 10.90 -8.74
C LEU A 208 -2.64 10.15 -7.97
N LEU A 209 -1.87 9.29 -8.64
CA LEU A 209 -0.75 8.58 -8.03
C LEU A 209 0.35 9.56 -7.57
N VAL A 210 0.71 10.57 -8.38
CA VAL A 210 1.67 11.62 -7.98
C VAL A 210 1.16 12.40 -6.79
N VAL A 211 -0.11 12.82 -6.80
CA VAL A 211 -0.74 13.56 -5.68
C VAL A 211 -0.69 12.72 -4.41
N ALA A 212 -1.03 11.43 -4.48
CA ALA A 212 -1.00 10.55 -3.32
C ALA A 212 0.42 10.46 -2.72
N VAL A 213 1.45 10.23 -3.55
CA VAL A 213 2.85 10.17 -3.07
C VAL A 213 3.28 11.50 -2.46
N ALA A 214 2.97 12.63 -3.10
CA ALA A 214 3.31 13.96 -2.59
C ALA A 214 2.64 14.24 -1.23
N CYS A 215 1.35 13.87 -1.07
CA CYS A 215 0.65 13.96 0.21
C CYS A 215 1.30 13.06 1.28
N MET A 216 1.65 11.82 0.95
CA MET A 216 2.33 10.93 1.89
C MET A 216 3.69 11.49 2.31
N MET A 217 4.50 11.99 1.37
CA MET A 217 5.82 12.59 1.67
C MET A 217 5.72 13.81 2.58
N THR A 218 4.68 14.63 2.45
CA THR A 218 4.46 15.80 3.32
C THR A 218 3.91 15.42 4.70
N LEU A 219 3.07 14.39 4.79
CA LEU A 219 2.42 13.96 6.03
C LEU A 219 3.34 13.13 6.94
N VAL A 220 4.26 12.34 6.37
CA VAL A 220 5.17 11.45 7.13
C VAL A 220 5.94 12.20 8.22
N PRO A 221 6.68 13.29 7.95
CA PRO A 221 7.43 13.97 9.00
C PRO A 221 6.53 14.62 10.06
N LEU A 222 5.35 15.09 9.65
CA LEU A 222 4.37 15.65 10.58
C LEU A 222 3.84 14.58 11.55
N ALA A 223 3.45 13.42 11.03
CA ALA A 223 2.93 12.31 11.82
C ALA A 223 3.98 11.79 12.82
N VAL A 224 5.22 11.61 12.38
CA VAL A 224 6.31 11.13 13.24
C VAL A 224 6.64 12.17 14.32
N LYS A 225 6.72 13.47 13.98
CA LYS A 225 6.96 14.55 14.94
C LYS A 225 5.86 14.65 16.00
N VAL A 226 4.60 14.52 15.60
CA VAL A 226 3.46 14.53 16.53
C VAL A 226 3.48 13.28 17.42
N SER A 227 3.78 12.11 16.84
CA SER A 227 3.89 10.85 17.59
C SER A 227 5.03 10.85 18.62
N SER A 228 6.17 11.47 18.31
CA SER A 228 7.30 11.57 19.26
C SER A 228 6.97 12.42 20.48
N ARG A 229 6.17 13.48 20.32
CA ARG A 229 5.70 14.34 21.43
C ARG A 229 4.72 13.66 22.39
N MET A 230 4.11 12.54 21.98
CA MET A 230 3.20 11.76 22.84
C MET A 230 3.95 10.77 23.75
N LYS A 231 5.24 10.51 23.47
CA LYS A 231 6.07 9.57 24.22
C LYS A 231 6.95 10.24 25.30
N GLY A 232 7.04 11.54 25.29
CA GLY A 232 7.74 12.35 26.30
C GLY A 232 6.73 13.03 27.23
#